data_eaea1acb52dc1e86fc90e005d3892ccc
#
_entry.id   eaea1acb52dc1e86fc90e005d3892ccc
#
_cell.length_a   1.000
_cell.length_b   1.000
_cell.length_c   1.000
_cell.angle_alpha   90.00
_cell.angle_beta   90.00
_cell.angle_gamma   90.00
#
_symmetry.space_group_name_H-M   'P 1'
#
loop_
_entity.id
_entity.type
_entity.pdbx_description
1 polymer ?
#
loop_
_entity_poly.entity_id
_entity_poly.type
_entity_poly.pdbx_seq_one_letter_code
_entity_poly.pdbx_strand_id
1 'polypeptide(L)'
;MEIQKDLDARLAKIEAELPKDDPEKGISFQLTEPVKGIHVWKNPINKFTVARIHYTADPAKRSQEWKDAARAGMAYTDWLREYEIVWSSFEGVPVYLDDWSRAFHVSQETLVYADTVPIVRGWDFGLSAHGMACVFGQLLQSSRLFIYHELTATGMGMERFAEEVNRYSHEWFPRCSRFFDIVDPAGFTRNQVDERTCVHILRGTPLRANPIPGERGILARRMAVVEFLKQNVRGLPKIIFDPSCTLTVEGFDGGYHYGYDTRGQLKDYPTKNEYSHPHDALQYLCTRIQRLDMSRTETKWNIKTPRYNFQEMKNVG
;
A
#
# COMPACT_ATOMS: atom_id res chain seq x y z
N MET A 1 -5.55 -37.32 -12.46
CA MET A 1 -6.75 -37.59 -13.28
C MET A 1 -8.04 -37.48 -12.48
N GLU A 2 -8.08 -37.94 -11.25
CA GLU A 2 -9.27 -37.87 -10.37
C GLU A 2 -9.55 -36.46 -9.85
N ILE A 3 -8.49 -35.72 -9.49
CA ILE A 3 -8.58 -34.31 -9.03
C ILE A 3 -9.12 -33.40 -10.15
N GLN A 4 -8.70 -33.63 -11.40
CA GLN A 4 -9.18 -32.84 -12.53
C GLN A 4 -10.69 -33.08 -12.78
N LYS A 5 -11.16 -34.34 -12.67
CA LYS A 5 -12.58 -34.67 -12.80
C LYS A 5 -13.44 -34.05 -11.68
N ASP A 6 -12.93 -34.06 -10.44
CA ASP A 6 -13.62 -33.41 -9.32
C ASP A 6 -13.67 -31.87 -9.49
N LEU A 7 -12.59 -31.27 -10.00
CA LEU A 7 -12.52 -29.85 -10.31
C LEU A 7 -13.50 -29.46 -11.43
N ASP A 8 -13.51 -30.24 -12.51
CA ASP A 8 -14.41 -30.03 -13.67
C ASP A 8 -15.88 -30.21 -13.25
N ALA A 9 -16.18 -31.20 -12.41
CA ALA A 9 -17.54 -31.42 -11.89
C ALA A 9 -17.99 -30.28 -10.97
N ARG A 10 -17.09 -29.72 -10.15
CA ARG A 10 -17.37 -28.55 -9.27
C ARG A 10 -17.51 -27.27 -10.06
N LEU A 11 -16.69 -27.05 -11.08
CA LEU A 11 -16.82 -25.90 -11.98
C LEU A 11 -18.14 -25.97 -12.76
N ALA A 12 -18.53 -27.13 -13.28
CA ALA A 12 -19.80 -27.32 -13.98
C ALA A 12 -21.01 -27.06 -13.04
N LYS A 13 -20.91 -27.46 -11.77
CA LYS A 13 -21.94 -27.19 -10.76
C LYS A 13 -22.05 -25.69 -10.45
N ILE A 14 -20.90 -25.00 -10.32
CA ILE A 14 -20.85 -23.56 -10.13
C ILE A 14 -21.46 -22.81 -11.32
N GLU A 15 -21.13 -23.23 -12.55
CA GLU A 15 -21.69 -22.64 -13.77
C GLU A 15 -23.21 -22.84 -13.87
N ALA A 16 -23.73 -23.98 -13.40
CA ALA A 16 -25.16 -24.27 -13.39
C ALA A 16 -25.95 -23.45 -12.34
N GLU A 17 -25.30 -23.07 -11.26
CA GLU A 17 -25.89 -22.27 -10.15
C GLU A 17 -25.77 -20.76 -10.38
N LEU A 18 -25.10 -20.30 -11.45
CA LEU A 18 -24.97 -18.88 -11.78
C LEU A 18 -26.34 -18.28 -12.15
N PRO A 19 -26.76 -17.19 -11.48
CA PRO A 19 -27.99 -16.48 -11.86
C PRO A 19 -27.86 -16.00 -13.31
N LYS A 20 -28.83 -16.33 -14.15
CA LYS A 20 -28.74 -16.09 -15.59
C LYS A 20 -28.91 -14.62 -16.01
N ASP A 21 -29.44 -13.76 -15.14
CA ASP A 21 -29.77 -12.39 -15.53
C ASP A 21 -29.75 -11.43 -14.35
N ASP A 22 -28.65 -10.68 -14.17
CA ASP A 22 -28.69 -9.34 -13.58
C ASP A 22 -27.52 -8.49 -14.11
N PRO A 23 -27.76 -7.54 -15.03
CA PRO A 23 -26.71 -6.80 -15.71
C PRO A 23 -26.08 -5.67 -14.85
N GLU A 24 -26.59 -5.34 -13.67
CA GLU A 24 -26.18 -4.12 -12.93
C GLU A 24 -25.46 -4.36 -11.61
N LYS A 25 -25.38 -5.59 -11.13
CA LYS A 25 -24.62 -5.90 -9.90
C LYS A 25 -23.37 -6.67 -10.23
N GLY A 26 -22.20 -6.08 -9.97
CA GLY A 26 -20.92 -6.79 -9.95
C GLY A 26 -21.01 -7.93 -8.93
N ILE A 27 -21.31 -9.15 -9.38
CA ILE A 27 -21.55 -10.30 -8.52
C ILE A 27 -20.20 -10.92 -8.20
N SER A 28 -19.73 -10.68 -7.00
CA SER A 28 -18.75 -11.54 -6.33
C SER A 28 -19.49 -12.82 -5.93
N PHE A 29 -19.21 -13.95 -6.60
CA PHE A 29 -19.76 -15.22 -6.18
C PHE A 29 -19.00 -15.73 -4.96
N GLN A 30 -19.67 -15.76 -3.81
CA GLN A 30 -19.26 -16.66 -2.76
C GLN A 30 -19.75 -18.06 -3.15
N LEU A 31 -18.81 -19.00 -3.33
CA LEU A 31 -19.14 -20.41 -3.35
C LEU A 31 -19.95 -20.72 -2.10
N THR A 32 -21.07 -21.46 -2.24
CA THR A 32 -21.92 -21.91 -1.12
C THR A 32 -21.14 -22.70 -0.06
N GLU A 33 -19.99 -23.28 -0.47
CA GLU A 33 -18.93 -23.77 0.42
C GLU A 33 -17.58 -23.28 -0.10
N PRO A 34 -16.88 -22.41 0.66
CA PRO A 34 -15.58 -21.91 0.24
C PRO A 34 -14.57 -23.05 0.18
N VAL A 35 -14.11 -23.37 -1.03
CA VAL A 35 -13.03 -24.33 -1.22
C VAL A 35 -11.71 -23.58 -1.04
N LYS A 36 -10.89 -24.00 -0.08
CA LYS A 36 -9.59 -23.39 0.18
C LYS A 36 -8.75 -23.34 -1.12
N GLY A 37 -8.31 -22.14 -1.48
CA GLY A 37 -7.47 -21.92 -2.65
C GLY A 37 -8.22 -21.78 -3.99
N ILE A 38 -9.55 -21.74 -3.99
CA ILE A 38 -10.33 -21.50 -5.20
C ILE A 38 -11.19 -20.25 -5.01
N HIS A 39 -11.04 -19.30 -5.92
CA HIS A 39 -11.86 -18.09 -6.01
C HIS A 39 -12.43 -17.96 -7.41
N VAL A 40 -13.75 -17.81 -7.51
CA VAL A 40 -14.44 -17.67 -8.81
C VAL A 40 -15.23 -16.37 -8.81
N TRP A 41 -15.11 -15.59 -9.88
CA TRP A 41 -15.90 -14.37 -10.06
C TRP A 41 -16.21 -14.14 -11.53
N LYS A 42 -17.22 -13.32 -11.80
CA LYS A 42 -17.59 -12.88 -13.15
C LYS A 42 -17.12 -11.44 -13.37
N ASN A 43 -16.41 -11.22 -14.45
CA ASN A 43 -15.99 -9.87 -14.82
C ASN A 43 -17.24 -9.05 -15.20
N PRO A 44 -17.51 -7.92 -14.55
CA PRO A 44 -18.73 -7.15 -14.78
C PRO A 44 -18.79 -6.50 -16.17
N ILE A 45 -17.63 -6.28 -16.82
CA ILE A 45 -17.51 -5.60 -18.11
C ILE A 45 -17.72 -6.60 -19.25
N ASN A 46 -16.92 -7.66 -19.33
CA ASN A 46 -16.91 -8.60 -20.46
C ASN A 46 -17.67 -9.90 -20.19
N LYS A 47 -18.25 -10.05 -18.98
CA LYS A 47 -19.07 -11.19 -18.54
C LYS A 47 -18.31 -12.53 -18.49
N PHE A 48 -16.99 -12.52 -18.64
CA PHE A 48 -16.21 -13.75 -18.48
C PHE A 48 -16.21 -14.23 -17.02
N THR A 49 -16.36 -15.54 -16.85
CA THR A 49 -16.12 -16.18 -15.55
C THR A 49 -14.63 -16.39 -15.37
N VAL A 50 -14.09 -15.90 -14.27
CA VAL A 50 -12.68 -16.04 -13.90
C VAL A 50 -12.58 -16.94 -12.70
N ALA A 51 -11.76 -17.97 -12.75
CA ALA A 51 -11.44 -18.84 -11.63
C ALA A 51 -9.96 -18.69 -11.29
N ARG A 52 -9.67 -18.27 -10.06
CA ARG A 52 -8.32 -18.27 -9.49
C ARG A 52 -8.15 -19.54 -8.67
N ILE A 53 -7.26 -20.44 -9.12
CA ILE A 53 -6.99 -21.72 -8.47
C ILE A 53 -5.56 -21.70 -7.94
N HIS A 54 -5.44 -21.50 -6.64
CA HIS A 54 -4.16 -21.50 -5.94
C HIS A 54 -3.69 -22.94 -5.66
N TYR A 55 -2.38 -23.20 -5.58
CA TYR A 55 -1.85 -24.54 -5.31
C TYR A 55 -2.41 -25.18 -4.04
N THR A 56 -2.82 -24.38 -3.04
CA THR A 56 -3.47 -24.87 -1.81
C THR A 56 -4.86 -25.46 -2.04
N ALA A 57 -5.41 -25.37 -3.25
CA ALA A 57 -6.60 -26.12 -3.62
C ALA A 57 -6.35 -27.65 -3.55
N ASP A 58 -5.11 -28.06 -3.85
CA ASP A 58 -4.66 -29.43 -3.66
C ASP A 58 -4.25 -29.66 -2.19
N PRO A 59 -4.96 -30.52 -1.43
CA PRO A 59 -4.61 -30.81 -0.05
C PRO A 59 -3.19 -31.32 0.17
N ALA A 60 -2.64 -32.06 -0.82
CA ALA A 60 -1.27 -32.59 -0.74
C ALA A 60 -0.19 -31.50 -0.81
N LYS A 61 -0.53 -30.30 -1.29
CA LYS A 61 0.40 -29.17 -1.45
C LYS A 61 0.31 -28.15 -0.34
N ARG A 62 -0.42 -28.43 0.74
CA ARG A 62 -0.66 -27.48 1.84
C ARG A 62 0.41 -27.48 2.90
N SER A 63 1.27 -28.51 2.96
CA SER A 63 2.30 -28.63 3.99
C SER A 63 3.45 -27.63 3.76
N GLN A 64 4.11 -27.21 4.84
CA GLN A 64 5.29 -26.36 4.77
C GLN A 64 6.45 -27.09 4.07
N GLU A 65 6.62 -28.39 4.32
CA GLU A 65 7.63 -29.22 3.69
C GLU A 65 7.48 -29.24 2.17
N TRP A 66 6.25 -29.37 1.67
CA TRP A 66 5.98 -29.30 0.22
C TRP A 66 6.35 -27.91 -0.32
N LYS A 67 5.96 -26.84 0.41
CA LYS A 67 6.25 -25.45 0.03
C LYS A 67 7.75 -25.20 -0.08
N ASP A 68 8.52 -25.66 0.92
CA ASP A 68 9.96 -25.47 0.96
C ASP A 68 10.66 -26.27 -0.15
N ALA A 69 10.20 -27.52 -0.41
CA ALA A 69 10.71 -28.34 -1.50
C ALA A 69 10.39 -27.72 -2.88
N ALA A 70 9.18 -27.23 -3.09
CA ALA A 70 8.79 -26.60 -4.34
C ALA A 70 9.51 -25.26 -4.60
N ARG A 71 9.91 -24.54 -3.54
CA ARG A 71 10.69 -23.29 -3.65
C ARG A 71 12.18 -23.52 -3.86
N ALA A 72 12.69 -24.72 -3.58
CA ALA A 72 14.10 -25.01 -3.67
C ALA A 72 14.66 -24.73 -5.09
N GLY A 73 15.60 -23.79 -5.18
CA GLY A 73 16.21 -23.37 -6.45
C GLY A 73 15.38 -22.44 -7.32
N MET A 74 14.20 -22.01 -6.86
CA MET A 74 13.34 -21.05 -7.57
C MET A 74 13.57 -19.63 -7.05
N ALA A 75 13.62 -18.65 -7.96
CA ALA A 75 13.61 -17.24 -7.55
C ALA A 75 12.29 -16.91 -6.84
N TYR A 76 12.34 -16.05 -5.82
CA TYR A 76 11.15 -15.70 -5.04
C TYR A 76 10.05 -15.04 -5.87
N THR A 77 10.44 -14.22 -6.83
CA THR A 77 9.52 -13.58 -7.79
C THR A 77 8.79 -14.60 -8.64
N ASP A 78 9.48 -15.67 -9.07
CA ASP A 78 8.88 -16.75 -9.84
C ASP A 78 7.93 -17.56 -8.96
N TRP A 79 8.29 -17.80 -7.70
CA TRP A 79 7.39 -18.41 -6.73
C TRP A 79 6.09 -17.59 -6.55
N LEU A 80 6.20 -16.27 -6.37
CA LEU A 80 5.04 -15.40 -6.23
C LEU A 80 4.13 -15.46 -7.47
N ARG A 81 4.72 -15.45 -8.67
CA ARG A 81 3.98 -15.44 -9.92
C ARG A 81 3.33 -16.79 -10.20
N GLU A 82 4.10 -17.88 -10.12
CA GLU A 82 3.68 -19.19 -10.57
C GLU A 82 2.84 -19.96 -9.55
N TYR A 83 3.09 -19.75 -8.26
CA TYR A 83 2.44 -20.50 -7.18
C TYR A 83 1.51 -19.66 -6.32
N GLU A 84 1.93 -18.47 -5.90
CA GLU A 84 1.08 -17.59 -5.09
C GLU A 84 0.07 -16.80 -5.95
N ILE A 85 0.14 -16.91 -7.28
CA ILE A 85 -0.71 -16.25 -8.27
C ILE A 85 -0.76 -14.73 -8.03
N VAL A 86 0.35 -14.17 -7.63
CA VAL A 86 0.54 -12.72 -7.55
C VAL A 86 0.83 -12.24 -8.97
N TRP A 87 -0.22 -11.94 -9.72
CA TRP A 87 -0.15 -11.54 -11.13
C TRP A 87 0.08 -10.03 -11.32
N SER A 88 0.40 -9.30 -10.31
CA SER A 88 1.11 -8.06 -10.55
C SER A 88 2.37 -8.48 -11.32
N SER A 89 2.29 -8.36 -12.64
CA SER A 89 3.33 -8.78 -13.57
C SER A 89 4.54 -7.90 -13.35
N PHE A 90 5.37 -8.30 -12.39
CA PHE A 90 6.58 -7.58 -12.09
C PHE A 90 7.60 -7.95 -13.15
N GLU A 91 7.65 -7.12 -14.19
CA GLU A 91 8.78 -7.12 -15.11
C GLU A 91 10.06 -6.65 -14.41
N GLY A 92 10.23 -6.96 -13.09
CA GLY A 92 11.33 -6.44 -12.32
C GLY A 92 11.45 -7.02 -10.91
N VAL A 93 12.32 -6.42 -10.10
CA VAL A 93 12.56 -6.79 -8.71
C VAL A 93 11.85 -5.81 -7.78
N PRO A 94 10.89 -6.24 -6.94
CA PRO A 94 10.22 -5.36 -5.99
C PRO A 94 11.21 -4.65 -5.07
N VAL A 95 10.96 -3.38 -4.80
CA VAL A 95 11.91 -2.53 -4.05
C VAL A 95 12.06 -2.98 -2.59
N TYR A 96 11.02 -3.58 -2.01
CA TYR A 96 10.95 -3.98 -0.60
C TYR A 96 10.68 -5.48 -0.43
N LEU A 97 11.12 -6.30 -1.39
CA LEU A 97 10.83 -7.73 -1.47
C LEU A 97 11.06 -8.49 -0.15
N ASP A 98 12.23 -8.25 0.48
CA ASP A 98 12.67 -8.99 1.67
C ASP A 98 12.11 -8.44 2.99
N ASP A 99 11.51 -7.25 2.95
CA ASP A 99 11.16 -6.48 4.14
C ASP A 99 9.64 -6.37 4.35
N TRP A 100 8.88 -6.71 3.31
CA TRP A 100 7.43 -6.58 3.30
C TRP A 100 6.69 -7.89 3.53
N SER A 101 5.65 -7.82 4.32
CA SER A 101 4.64 -8.88 4.44
C SER A 101 3.27 -8.24 4.61
N ARG A 102 2.37 -8.45 3.65
CA ARG A 102 1.01 -7.91 3.69
C ARG A 102 0.27 -8.34 4.95
N ALA A 103 0.38 -9.63 5.33
CA ALA A 103 -0.27 -10.18 6.51
C ALA A 103 0.23 -9.56 7.82
N PHE A 104 1.44 -8.97 7.82
CA PHE A 104 2.07 -8.42 9.00
C PHE A 104 1.94 -6.88 9.07
N HIS A 105 1.98 -6.20 7.91
CA HIS A 105 2.03 -4.75 7.84
C HIS A 105 0.69 -4.10 7.49
N VAL A 106 -0.32 -4.84 7.03
CA VAL A 106 -1.66 -4.31 6.74
C VAL A 106 -2.61 -4.71 7.85
N SER A 107 -3.34 -3.73 8.38
CA SER A 107 -4.38 -3.98 9.38
C SER A 107 -5.53 -4.79 8.77
N GLN A 108 -6.14 -5.67 9.54
CA GLN A 108 -7.36 -6.36 9.13
C GLN A 108 -8.60 -5.46 9.23
N GLU A 109 -8.54 -4.45 10.10
CA GLU A 109 -9.60 -3.49 10.34
C GLU A 109 -9.13 -2.08 10.00
N THR A 110 -10.07 -1.19 9.73
CA THR A 110 -9.79 0.24 9.54
C THR A 110 -9.10 0.81 10.77
N LEU A 111 -8.00 1.52 10.56
CA LEU A 111 -7.20 2.13 11.61
C LEU A 111 -7.92 3.36 12.19
N VAL A 112 -7.88 3.51 13.51
CA VAL A 112 -8.44 4.68 14.19
C VAL A 112 -7.31 5.64 14.57
N TYR A 113 -7.40 6.88 14.13
CA TYR A 113 -6.41 7.91 14.45
C TYR A 113 -6.57 8.45 15.88
N ALA A 114 -5.50 8.94 16.45
CA ALA A 114 -5.50 9.61 17.77
C ALA A 114 -5.70 11.11 17.58
N ASP A 115 -6.82 11.67 18.07
CA ASP A 115 -7.22 13.07 17.87
C ASP A 115 -6.15 14.09 18.30
N THR A 116 -5.34 13.70 19.22
CA THR A 116 -4.38 14.54 19.93
C THR A 116 -2.98 14.48 19.36
N VAL A 117 -2.70 13.52 18.48
CA VAL A 117 -1.45 13.37 17.77
C VAL A 117 -1.57 14.02 16.39
N PRO A 118 -0.58 14.85 15.98
CA PRO A 118 -0.62 15.44 14.64
C PRO A 118 -0.65 14.41 13.53
N ILE A 119 -1.37 14.71 12.46
CA ILE A 119 -1.27 13.99 11.20
C ILE A 119 -0.04 14.50 10.46
N VAL A 120 0.76 13.57 9.95
CA VAL A 120 1.88 13.87 9.06
C VAL A 120 1.47 13.49 7.65
N ARG A 121 1.64 14.42 6.72
CA ARG A 121 1.37 14.23 5.29
C ARG A 121 2.70 14.18 4.55
N GLY A 122 2.95 13.07 3.87
CA GLY A 122 4.06 12.92 2.92
C GLY A 122 3.58 13.28 1.52
N TRP A 123 4.33 14.11 0.78
CA TRP A 123 3.91 14.59 -0.54
C TRP A 123 4.94 14.25 -1.61
N ASP A 124 4.47 13.72 -2.72
CA ASP A 124 5.19 13.68 -3.98
C ASP A 124 4.48 14.53 -5.03
N PHE A 125 5.21 15.46 -5.64
CA PHE A 125 4.67 16.44 -6.59
C PHE A 125 4.80 15.99 -8.05
N GLY A 126 4.76 14.70 -8.31
CA GLY A 126 4.97 14.16 -9.63
C GLY A 126 4.27 14.94 -10.73
N LEU A 127 5.06 15.60 -11.58
CA LEU A 127 4.58 16.27 -12.79
C LEU A 127 4.41 15.28 -13.96
N SER A 128 4.62 14.00 -13.72
CA SER A 128 4.53 12.94 -14.73
C SER A 128 3.07 12.57 -15.04
N ALA A 129 2.89 11.80 -16.10
CA ALA A 129 1.60 11.26 -16.51
C ALA A 129 0.89 10.42 -15.40
N HIS A 130 1.66 9.96 -14.40
CA HIS A 130 1.15 9.12 -13.29
C HIS A 130 0.67 9.92 -12.08
N GLY A 131 0.90 11.25 -12.06
CA GLY A 131 0.25 12.15 -11.12
C GLY A 131 1.01 12.48 -9.83
N MET A 132 0.28 13.05 -8.88
CA MET A 132 0.76 13.46 -7.54
C MET A 132 0.24 12.51 -6.48
N ALA A 133 0.93 12.46 -5.34
CA ALA A 133 0.48 11.67 -4.19
C ALA A 133 0.64 12.41 -2.87
N CYS A 134 -0.29 12.14 -1.94
CA CYS A 134 -0.20 12.52 -0.53
C CYS A 134 -0.56 11.31 0.34
N VAL A 135 0.33 10.93 1.26
CA VAL A 135 0.14 9.84 2.21
C VAL A 135 -0.03 10.42 3.61
N PHE A 136 -1.03 9.94 4.35
CA PHE A 136 -1.42 10.45 5.67
C PHE A 136 -1.10 9.46 6.77
N GLY A 137 -0.33 9.88 7.76
CA GLY A 137 0.06 9.00 8.87
C GLY A 137 0.20 9.70 10.21
N GLN A 138 0.37 8.92 11.26
CA GLN A 138 0.73 9.38 12.61
C GLN A 138 1.85 8.54 13.19
N LEU A 139 2.84 9.21 13.78
CA LEU A 139 3.80 8.55 14.66
C LEU A 139 3.28 8.62 16.10
N LEU A 140 2.88 7.47 16.63
CA LEU A 140 2.39 7.39 18.02
C LEU A 140 3.55 7.36 19.03
N GLN A 141 3.26 7.62 20.30
CA GLN A 141 4.25 7.56 21.39
C GLN A 141 4.96 6.22 21.52
N SER A 142 4.33 5.12 21.04
CA SER A 142 4.95 3.80 20.92
C SER A 142 6.06 3.75 19.88
N SER A 143 6.38 4.83 19.20
CA SER A 143 7.25 4.91 18.01
C SER A 143 6.74 4.11 16.82
N ARG A 144 5.45 3.75 16.82
CA ARG A 144 4.78 3.06 15.71
C ARG A 144 4.16 4.08 14.78
N LEU A 145 4.40 3.90 13.48
CA LEU A 145 3.86 4.70 12.40
C LEU A 145 2.60 4.00 11.86
N PHE A 146 1.47 4.68 11.93
CA PHE A 146 0.25 4.26 11.25
C PHE A 146 0.06 5.10 9.99
N ILE A 147 -0.24 4.45 8.87
CA ILE A 147 -0.62 5.07 7.60
C ILE A 147 -2.10 4.82 7.41
N TYR A 148 -2.90 5.88 7.42
CA TYR A 148 -4.36 5.80 7.42
C TYR A 148 -4.97 5.89 6.05
N HIS A 149 -4.47 6.81 5.23
CA HIS A 149 -5.02 7.10 3.91
C HIS A 149 -3.93 7.51 2.93
N GLU A 150 -4.25 7.38 1.67
CA GLU A 150 -3.50 7.92 0.56
C GLU A 150 -4.45 8.69 -0.38
N LEU A 151 -3.94 9.72 -1.01
CA LEU A 151 -4.64 10.45 -2.06
C LEU A 151 -3.71 10.60 -3.24
N THR A 152 -4.18 10.22 -4.41
CA THR A 152 -3.44 10.36 -5.67
C THR A 152 -4.28 11.11 -6.69
N ALA A 153 -3.62 11.83 -7.60
CA ALA A 153 -4.30 12.54 -8.68
C ALA A 153 -3.44 12.56 -9.94
N THR A 154 -4.08 12.31 -11.08
CA THR A 154 -3.49 12.43 -12.41
C THR A 154 -4.18 13.55 -13.19
N GLY A 155 -3.43 14.28 -14.02
CA GLY A 155 -3.99 15.36 -14.84
C GLY A 155 -4.58 16.54 -14.04
N MET A 156 -4.17 16.70 -12.78
CA MET A 156 -4.62 17.76 -11.88
C MET A 156 -3.48 18.73 -11.59
N GLY A 157 -3.77 20.03 -11.53
CA GLY A 157 -2.80 21.03 -11.11
C GLY A 157 -2.55 21.02 -9.59
N MET A 158 -1.37 21.47 -9.16
CA MET A 158 -0.92 21.44 -7.76
C MET A 158 -1.87 22.19 -6.81
N GLU A 159 -2.41 23.31 -7.24
CA GLU A 159 -3.36 24.14 -6.45
C GLU A 159 -4.62 23.33 -6.11
N ARG A 160 -5.22 22.73 -7.14
CA ARG A 160 -6.42 21.90 -6.99
C ARG A 160 -6.15 20.65 -6.16
N PHE A 161 -5.00 20.01 -6.35
CA PHE A 161 -4.62 18.86 -5.53
C PHE A 161 -4.47 19.23 -4.05
N ALA A 162 -3.87 20.39 -3.75
CA ALA A 162 -3.75 20.88 -2.39
C ALA A 162 -5.12 21.19 -1.75
N GLU A 163 -6.09 21.70 -2.52
CA GLU A 163 -7.47 21.89 -2.07
C GLU A 163 -8.14 20.56 -1.73
N GLU A 164 -7.98 19.54 -2.57
CA GLU A 164 -8.51 18.19 -2.30
C GLU A 164 -7.86 17.59 -1.04
N VAL A 165 -6.54 17.69 -0.89
CA VAL A 165 -5.84 17.23 0.32
C VAL A 165 -6.36 17.97 1.54
N ASN A 166 -6.62 19.28 1.45
CA ASN A 166 -7.21 20.03 2.55
C ASN A 166 -8.62 19.52 2.91
N ARG A 167 -9.47 19.33 1.90
CA ARG A 167 -10.83 18.82 2.09
C ARG A 167 -10.81 17.46 2.77
N TYR A 168 -10.06 16.51 2.24
CA TYR A 168 -9.95 15.16 2.80
C TYR A 168 -9.27 15.14 4.18
N SER A 169 -8.31 16.04 4.44
CA SER A 169 -7.72 16.17 5.76
C SER A 169 -8.76 16.48 6.85
N HIS A 170 -9.75 17.33 6.55
CA HIS A 170 -10.82 17.64 7.49
C HIS A 170 -11.94 16.58 7.51
N GLU A 171 -12.16 15.90 6.41
CA GLU A 171 -13.14 14.82 6.32
C GLU A 171 -12.68 13.58 7.09
N TRP A 172 -11.43 13.15 6.86
CA TRP A 172 -10.90 11.93 7.49
C TRP A 172 -10.43 12.15 8.93
N PHE A 173 -9.99 13.37 9.25
CA PHE A 173 -9.44 13.71 10.56
C PHE A 173 -10.13 14.94 11.19
N PRO A 174 -11.47 14.90 11.38
CA PRO A 174 -12.26 16.08 11.76
C PRO A 174 -11.89 16.66 13.11
N ARG A 175 -11.28 15.89 14.00
CA ARG A 175 -10.85 16.34 15.34
C ARG A 175 -9.35 16.63 15.43
N CYS A 176 -8.62 16.42 14.34
CA CYS A 176 -7.20 16.77 14.31
C CYS A 176 -7.02 18.23 13.90
N SER A 177 -6.34 19.02 14.75
CA SER A 177 -6.10 20.43 14.49
C SER A 177 -4.68 20.71 13.96
N ARG A 178 -3.81 19.70 13.88
CA ARG A 178 -2.40 19.88 13.51
C ARG A 178 -1.98 18.92 12.43
N PHE A 179 -1.41 19.50 11.37
CA PHE A 179 -0.85 18.75 10.24
C PHE A 179 0.60 19.18 10.02
N PHE A 180 1.46 18.22 9.73
CA PHE A 180 2.84 18.46 9.30
C PHE A 180 3.00 17.94 7.87
N ASP A 181 3.60 18.76 7.02
CA ASP A 181 3.79 18.45 5.61
C ASP A 181 5.27 18.18 5.33
N ILE A 182 5.58 16.97 4.92
CA ILE A 182 6.91 16.56 4.47
C ILE A 182 6.82 16.34 2.97
N VAL A 183 7.61 17.09 2.22
CA VAL A 183 7.41 17.21 0.78
C VAL A 183 8.65 16.80 -0.01
N ASP A 184 8.44 16.44 -1.27
CA ASP A 184 9.53 16.31 -2.23
C ASP A 184 10.39 17.57 -2.24
N PRO A 185 11.72 17.48 -2.01
CA PRO A 185 12.62 18.62 -2.09
C PRO A 185 12.62 19.35 -3.43
N ALA A 186 12.23 18.68 -4.53
CA ALA A 186 12.08 19.31 -5.85
C ALA A 186 10.99 20.39 -5.85
N GLY A 187 9.98 20.28 -4.95
CA GLY A 187 8.92 21.27 -4.79
C GLY A 187 9.39 22.65 -4.33
N PHE A 188 10.63 22.80 -3.86
CA PHE A 188 11.27 24.11 -3.56
C PHE A 188 11.91 24.75 -4.79
N THR A 189 12.02 24.02 -5.90
CA THR A 189 12.58 24.53 -7.15
C THR A 189 11.49 25.27 -7.94
N ARG A 190 11.84 26.42 -8.55
CA ARG A 190 10.89 27.19 -9.35
C ARG A 190 10.50 26.43 -10.61
N ASN A 191 9.22 26.48 -10.95
CA ASN A 191 8.72 26.03 -12.21
C ASN A 191 9.11 27.03 -13.30
N GLN A 192 9.52 26.55 -14.48
CA GLN A 192 9.89 27.40 -15.61
C GLN A 192 8.70 28.16 -16.22
N VAL A 193 7.48 27.68 -15.99
CA VAL A 193 6.27 28.19 -16.65
C VAL A 193 5.60 29.31 -15.84
N ASP A 194 5.53 29.16 -14.50
CA ASP A 194 4.72 30.08 -13.67
C ASP A 194 5.54 30.73 -12.52
N GLU A 195 6.84 30.47 -12.47
CA GLU A 195 7.77 30.97 -11.44
C GLU A 195 7.43 30.59 -9.98
N ARG A 196 6.24 30.05 -9.72
CA ARG A 196 5.83 29.58 -8.40
C ARG A 196 6.35 28.19 -8.13
N THR A 197 6.78 27.94 -6.92
CA THR A 197 7.16 26.60 -6.46
C THR A 197 5.92 25.85 -5.95
N CYS A 198 5.93 24.51 -5.97
CA CYS A 198 4.86 23.72 -5.32
C CYS A 198 4.72 24.11 -3.84
N VAL A 199 5.84 24.36 -3.16
CA VAL A 199 5.86 24.83 -1.77
C VAL A 199 5.20 26.20 -1.62
N HIS A 200 5.39 27.11 -2.57
CA HIS A 200 4.72 28.42 -2.56
C HIS A 200 3.19 28.26 -2.65
N ILE A 201 2.75 27.37 -3.54
CA ILE A 201 1.33 27.06 -3.69
C ILE A 201 0.76 26.48 -2.37
N LEU A 202 1.43 25.49 -1.77
CA LEU A 202 0.98 24.90 -0.49
C LEU A 202 0.85 25.91 0.64
N ARG A 203 1.74 26.91 0.69
CA ARG A 203 1.67 28.01 1.67
C ARG A 203 0.52 28.98 1.44
N GLY A 204 0.14 29.17 0.18
CA GLY A 204 -0.90 30.11 -0.26
C GLY A 204 -2.31 29.53 -0.32
N THR A 205 -2.47 28.21 -0.40
CA THR A 205 -3.78 27.55 -0.45
C THR A 205 -4.46 27.52 0.93
N PRO A 206 -5.73 27.07 1.01
CA PRO A 206 -6.41 26.88 2.29
C PRO A 206 -5.64 26.01 3.28
N LEU A 207 -4.74 25.12 2.80
CA LEU A 207 -3.84 24.33 3.63
C LEU A 207 -2.95 25.17 4.53
N ARG A 208 -2.48 26.33 4.07
CA ARG A 208 -1.50 27.19 4.76
C ARG A 208 -0.34 26.37 5.36
N ALA A 209 0.10 25.39 4.61
CA ALA A 209 1.11 24.44 5.04
C ALA A 209 2.45 25.11 5.32
N ASN A 210 3.23 24.54 6.23
CA ASN A 210 4.64 24.86 6.42
C ASN A 210 5.51 23.67 6.02
N PRO A 211 5.75 23.46 4.70
CA PRO A 211 6.37 22.26 4.20
C PRO A 211 7.83 22.12 4.63
N ILE A 212 8.19 20.91 5.04
CA ILE A 212 9.54 20.50 5.41
C ILE A 212 10.08 19.62 4.28
N PRO A 213 11.28 19.90 3.73
CA PRO A 213 11.85 19.05 2.69
C PRO A 213 12.19 17.66 3.22
N GLY A 214 11.81 16.63 2.49
CA GLY A 214 12.26 15.25 2.67
C GLY A 214 13.75 15.09 2.32
N GLU A 215 14.21 13.85 2.20
CA GLU A 215 15.56 13.51 1.78
C GLU A 215 15.64 13.40 0.25
N ARG A 216 16.75 13.84 -0.37
CA ARG A 216 16.92 13.75 -1.82
C ARG A 216 17.43 12.38 -2.28
N GLY A 217 18.33 11.79 -1.50
CA GLY A 217 18.99 10.53 -1.86
C GLY A 217 18.03 9.34 -1.86
N ILE A 218 17.83 8.70 -3.02
CA ILE A 218 16.90 7.57 -3.18
C ILE A 218 17.23 6.41 -2.23
N LEU A 219 18.51 6.10 -2.04
CA LEU A 219 18.93 5.04 -1.12
C LEU A 219 18.54 5.36 0.33
N ALA A 220 18.82 6.60 0.79
CA ALA A 220 18.47 7.03 2.14
C ALA A 220 16.95 7.01 2.37
N ARG A 221 16.17 7.43 1.36
CA ARG A 221 14.70 7.39 1.41
C ARG A 221 14.17 5.97 1.55
N ARG A 222 14.68 5.05 0.71
CA ARG A 222 14.31 3.63 0.77
C ARG A 222 14.68 3.01 2.11
N MET A 223 15.91 3.25 2.58
CA MET A 223 16.37 2.72 3.88
C MET A 223 15.53 3.22 5.05
N ALA A 224 15.02 4.46 4.98
CA ALA A 224 14.10 4.97 5.99
C ALA A 224 12.79 4.16 6.07
N VAL A 225 12.23 3.73 4.93
CA VAL A 225 11.06 2.84 4.90
C VAL A 225 11.42 1.44 5.41
N VAL A 226 12.54 0.86 4.94
CA VAL A 226 13.05 -0.46 5.38
C VAL A 226 13.22 -0.49 6.90
N GLU A 227 13.71 0.58 7.52
CA GLU A 227 13.83 0.67 8.97
C GLU A 227 12.49 0.51 9.69
N PHE A 228 11.42 1.11 9.15
CA PHE A 228 10.07 0.95 9.70
C PHE A 228 9.51 -0.45 9.45
N LEU A 229 9.77 -1.05 8.30
CA LEU A 229 9.30 -2.39 7.95
C LEU A 229 9.96 -3.48 8.81
N LYS A 230 11.28 -3.39 9.00
CA LYS A 230 12.05 -4.41 9.74
C LYS A 230 11.86 -4.36 11.25
N GLN A 231 11.56 -3.20 11.79
CA GLN A 231 11.50 -3.05 13.24
C GLN A 231 10.15 -3.48 13.81
N ASN A 232 10.23 -4.13 14.96
CA ASN A 232 9.10 -4.52 15.78
C ASN A 232 9.04 -3.70 17.06
N VAL A 233 7.84 -3.25 17.42
CA VAL A 233 7.58 -2.59 18.69
C VAL A 233 6.61 -3.46 19.49
N ARG A 234 7.10 -4.07 20.56
CA ARG A 234 6.29 -4.97 21.42
C ARG A 234 5.62 -6.12 20.62
N GLY A 235 6.37 -6.75 19.71
CA GLY A 235 5.91 -7.89 18.92
C GLY A 235 5.02 -7.56 17.72
N LEU A 236 4.81 -6.28 17.43
CA LEU A 236 4.04 -5.81 16.28
C LEU A 236 4.93 -4.96 15.36
N PRO A 237 4.62 -4.86 14.05
CA PRO A 237 5.41 -4.05 13.13
C PRO A 237 5.45 -2.58 13.56
N LYS A 238 6.57 -1.92 13.27
CA LYS A 238 6.73 -0.49 13.55
C LYS A 238 5.93 0.39 12.61
N ILE A 239 5.58 -0.11 11.42
CA ILE A 239 4.68 0.55 10.47
C ILE A 239 3.49 -0.36 10.18
N ILE A 240 2.30 0.22 10.18
CA ILE A 240 1.05 -0.49 9.86
C ILE A 240 0.24 0.39 8.91
N PHE A 241 -0.29 -0.23 7.86
CA PHE A 241 -1.12 0.42 6.84
C PHE A 241 -2.59 0.08 7.04
N ASP A 242 -3.44 1.08 6.85
CA ASP A 242 -4.88 0.85 6.70
C ASP A 242 -5.15 0.10 5.39
N PRO A 243 -6.11 -0.83 5.35
CA PRO A 243 -6.44 -1.58 4.13
C PRO A 243 -6.93 -0.68 2.97
N SER A 244 -7.35 0.55 3.23
CA SER A 244 -7.75 1.52 2.20
C SER A 244 -6.56 2.13 1.44
N CYS A 245 -5.31 1.97 1.92
CA CYS A 245 -4.10 2.42 1.22
C CYS A 245 -3.74 1.46 0.08
N THR A 246 -4.62 1.31 -0.90
CA THR A 246 -4.55 0.24 -1.91
C THR A 246 -3.33 0.35 -2.80
N LEU A 247 -3.03 1.54 -3.34
CA LEU A 247 -1.88 1.74 -4.23
C LEU A 247 -0.54 1.57 -3.50
N THR A 248 -0.42 2.09 -2.26
CA THR A 248 0.78 1.88 -1.45
C THR A 248 0.98 0.39 -1.15
N VAL A 249 -0.08 -0.31 -0.74
CA VAL A 249 -0.03 -1.74 -0.41
C VAL A 249 0.30 -2.59 -1.64
N GLU A 250 -0.37 -2.36 -2.77
CA GLU A 250 -0.08 -3.05 -4.04
C GLU A 250 1.33 -2.73 -4.55
N GLY A 251 1.80 -1.52 -4.33
CA GLY A 251 3.18 -1.14 -4.62
C GLY A 251 4.18 -1.96 -3.82
N PHE A 252 3.94 -2.18 -2.52
CA PHE A 252 4.76 -3.08 -1.70
C PHE A 252 4.65 -4.54 -2.13
N ASP A 253 3.49 -4.99 -2.55
CA ASP A 253 3.28 -6.36 -3.08
C ASP A 253 4.02 -6.56 -4.42
N GLY A 254 4.68 -5.46 -4.92
CA GLY A 254 5.62 -5.49 -6.02
C GLY A 254 5.30 -4.55 -7.17
N GLY A 255 4.19 -3.82 -7.15
CA GLY A 255 3.91 -2.77 -8.14
C GLY A 255 5.03 -1.72 -8.20
N TYR A 256 5.67 -1.44 -7.06
CA TYR A 256 6.86 -0.58 -6.99
C TYR A 256 8.14 -1.43 -7.09
N HIS A 257 8.76 -1.46 -8.28
CA HIS A 257 9.84 -2.37 -8.62
C HIS A 257 10.93 -1.73 -9.47
N TYR A 258 12.10 -2.36 -9.50
CA TYR A 258 13.16 -2.08 -10.46
C TYR A 258 12.92 -2.86 -11.73
N GLY A 259 12.79 -2.18 -12.86
CA GLY A 259 12.74 -2.82 -14.17
C GLY A 259 14.13 -3.17 -14.71
N TYR A 260 14.17 -3.92 -15.80
CA TYR A 260 15.39 -4.21 -16.52
C TYR A 260 15.61 -3.22 -17.67
N ASP A 261 16.88 -2.99 -18.01
CA ASP A 261 17.26 -2.23 -19.20
C ASP A 261 17.21 -3.14 -20.46
N THR A 262 17.52 -2.58 -21.61
CA THR A 262 17.56 -3.32 -22.88
C THR A 262 18.63 -4.41 -22.95
N ARG A 263 19.57 -4.43 -22.00
CA ARG A 263 20.65 -5.43 -21.87
C ARG A 263 20.30 -6.50 -20.81
N GLY A 264 19.11 -6.44 -20.22
CA GLY A 264 18.69 -7.34 -19.15
C GLY A 264 19.33 -7.03 -17.79
N GLN A 265 19.94 -5.85 -17.60
CA GLN A 265 20.49 -5.43 -16.32
C GLN A 265 19.42 -4.67 -15.51
N LEU A 266 19.42 -4.89 -14.20
CA LEU A 266 18.51 -4.19 -13.30
C LEU A 266 18.83 -2.69 -13.32
N LYS A 267 17.81 -1.85 -13.47
CA LYS A 267 17.95 -0.40 -13.43
C LYS A 267 18.30 0.09 -12.03
N ASP A 268 19.05 1.18 -11.91
CA ASP A 268 19.42 1.79 -10.63
C ASP A 268 18.26 2.46 -9.92
N TYR A 269 17.18 2.77 -10.65
CA TYR A 269 16.00 3.46 -10.15
C TYR A 269 14.74 2.64 -10.41
N PRO A 270 13.78 2.65 -9.47
CA PRO A 270 12.49 2.01 -9.66
C PRO A 270 11.77 2.55 -10.92
N THR A 271 10.99 1.69 -11.54
CA THR A 271 10.15 2.06 -12.68
C THR A 271 9.11 3.10 -12.23
N LYS A 272 8.94 4.15 -13.03
CA LYS A 272 7.90 5.16 -12.79
C LYS A 272 6.57 4.65 -13.32
N ASN A 273 5.64 4.45 -12.40
CA ASN A 273 4.28 3.99 -12.65
C ASN A 273 3.33 4.58 -11.58
N GLU A 274 2.08 4.17 -11.54
CA GLU A 274 1.08 4.62 -10.57
C GLU A 274 1.48 4.38 -9.11
N TYR A 275 2.26 3.34 -8.83
CA TYR A 275 2.71 2.99 -7.48
C TYR A 275 3.90 3.83 -7.00
N SER A 276 4.65 4.42 -7.92
CA SER A 276 5.87 5.15 -7.57
C SER A 276 5.61 6.41 -6.75
N HIS A 277 4.52 7.15 -7.03
CA HIS A 277 4.22 8.41 -6.34
C HIS A 277 3.79 8.22 -4.87
N PRO A 278 2.88 7.30 -4.52
CA PRO A 278 2.59 6.98 -3.12
C PRO A 278 3.82 6.51 -2.35
N HIS A 279 4.68 5.70 -2.99
CA HIS A 279 5.92 5.25 -2.38
C HIS A 279 6.94 6.36 -2.18
N ASP A 280 7.12 7.26 -3.15
CA ASP A 280 7.98 8.42 -3.00
C ASP A 280 7.47 9.35 -1.88
N ALA A 281 6.15 9.60 -1.80
CA ALA A 281 5.51 10.36 -0.73
C ALA A 281 5.74 9.72 0.65
N LEU A 282 5.56 8.39 0.77
CA LEU A 282 5.84 7.63 1.99
C LEU A 282 7.32 7.69 2.37
N GLN A 283 8.23 7.58 1.41
CA GLN A 283 9.67 7.69 1.62
C GLN A 283 10.03 9.06 2.20
N TYR A 284 9.50 10.17 1.65
CA TYR A 284 9.73 11.51 2.21
C TYR A 284 9.22 11.59 3.65
N LEU A 285 8.03 11.09 3.91
CA LEU A 285 7.45 11.03 5.25
C LEU A 285 8.37 10.28 6.22
N CYS A 286 8.81 9.07 5.89
CA CYS A 286 9.64 8.23 6.74
C CYS A 286 10.99 8.87 7.06
N THR A 287 11.60 9.65 6.13
CA THR A 287 12.91 10.28 6.35
C THR A 287 12.90 11.39 7.41
N ARG A 288 11.76 11.99 7.67
CA ARG A 288 11.64 13.16 8.54
C ARG A 288 10.83 12.93 9.80
N ILE A 289 9.87 12.00 9.76
CA ILE A 289 8.93 11.84 10.87
C ILE A 289 9.64 11.51 12.19
N GLN A 290 10.73 10.77 12.17
CA GLN A 290 11.52 10.45 13.36
C GLN A 290 12.27 11.67 13.92
N ARG A 291 12.53 12.67 13.06
CA ARG A 291 13.26 13.92 13.44
C ARG A 291 12.32 15.05 13.80
N LEU A 292 11.01 14.89 13.54
CA LEU A 292 10.03 15.85 14.04
C LEU A 292 10.00 15.74 15.55
N ASP A 293 10.30 16.86 16.22
CA ASP A 293 10.18 16.94 17.67
C ASP A 293 8.69 16.88 18.05
N MET A 294 8.20 15.66 18.18
CA MET A 294 6.84 15.40 18.64
C MET A 294 6.71 15.66 20.15
N SER A 295 7.84 15.89 20.85
CA SER A 295 7.91 16.09 22.31
C SER A 295 7.36 17.44 22.75
N ARG A 296 7.37 18.45 21.87
CA ARG A 296 6.73 19.76 22.14
C ARG A 296 5.22 19.69 22.39
N THR A 297 4.65 18.50 22.27
CA THR A 297 3.23 18.23 22.52
C THR A 297 2.99 17.38 23.76
N GLU A 298 3.98 17.21 24.61
CA GLU A 298 3.82 16.59 25.93
C GLU A 298 3.00 17.46 26.90
N THR A 299 1.75 17.62 26.56
CA THR A 299 0.71 17.67 27.58
C THR A 299 0.45 16.20 27.94
N LYS A 300 0.53 15.86 29.23
CA LYS A 300 0.37 14.51 29.77
C LYS A 300 -0.77 13.75 29.08
N TRP A 301 -0.41 12.81 28.16
CA TRP A 301 -1.36 12.08 27.36
C TRP A 301 -1.79 10.83 28.08
N ASN A 302 -3.04 10.80 28.53
CA ASN A 302 -3.71 9.57 28.95
C ASN A 302 -4.43 8.98 27.72
N ILE A 303 -3.65 8.62 26.67
CA ILE A 303 -4.22 7.98 25.48
C ILE A 303 -4.47 6.52 25.83
N LYS A 304 -5.74 6.16 25.91
CA LYS A 304 -6.13 4.76 25.79
C LYS A 304 -5.77 4.34 24.36
N THR A 305 -4.64 3.67 24.20
CA THR A 305 -4.29 3.02 22.93
C THR A 305 -5.46 2.13 22.54
N PRO A 306 -6.00 2.22 21.32
CA PRO A 306 -7.00 1.27 20.87
C PRO A 306 -6.45 -0.12 21.14
N ARG A 307 -7.21 -0.95 21.87
CA ARG A 307 -6.82 -2.33 22.10
C ARG A 307 -7.17 -3.12 20.84
N TYR A 308 -6.21 -3.19 19.92
CA TYR A 308 -6.31 -4.15 18.83
C TYR A 308 -6.12 -5.54 19.41
N ASN A 309 -7.09 -6.43 19.22
CA ASN A 309 -7.03 -7.80 19.71
C ASN A 309 -6.22 -8.67 18.72
N PHE A 310 -4.91 -8.50 18.74
CA PHE A 310 -3.98 -9.21 17.85
C PHE A 310 -3.77 -10.70 18.24
N GLN A 311 -4.46 -11.21 19.25
CA GLN A 311 -4.37 -12.63 19.58
C GLN A 311 -5.02 -13.53 18.52
N GLU A 312 -5.94 -13.00 17.73
CA GLU A 312 -6.56 -13.76 16.65
C GLU A 312 -5.63 -13.94 15.43
N MET A 313 -4.62 -13.07 15.25
CA MET A 313 -3.64 -13.21 14.17
C MET A 313 -2.68 -14.41 14.33
N LYS A 314 -2.52 -14.97 15.52
CA LYS A 314 -1.63 -16.12 15.74
C LYS A 314 -2.24 -17.46 15.36
N ASN A 315 -3.54 -17.51 15.08
CA ASN A 315 -4.25 -18.76 14.79
C ASN A 315 -4.57 -18.98 13.31
N VAL A 316 -4.02 -18.14 12.42
CA VAL A 316 -4.12 -18.33 10.97
C VAL A 316 -2.72 -18.60 10.44
N GLY A 317 -2.19 -19.75 10.84
CA GLY A 317 -0.98 -20.36 10.30
C GLY A 317 -1.36 -21.61 9.52
#